data_13aef1e586e42f208f626a6aeab5436e
#
_entry.id   13aef1e586e42f208f626a6aeab5436e
#
_cell.length_a   1.000
_cell.length_b   1.000
_cell.length_c   1.000
_cell.angle_alpha   90.00
_cell.angle_beta   90.00
_cell.angle_gamma   90.00
#
_symmetry.space_group_name_H-M   'P 1'
#
loop_
_entity.id
_entity.type
_entity.pdbx_description
1 polymer ?
#
loop_
_entity_poly.entity_id
_entity_poly.type
_entity_poly.pdbx_seq_one_letter_code
_entity_poly.pdbx_strand_id
1 'polypeptide(L)'
;MISALLVALCLVAAPAPKGSPVPTRATGTFEVKLTPQPIAGEMLSRMTIDKQFHGDLEATSLGEMLAAGTTTQGSAGYVAIERVTGTLNGRTGTFALQHSGTLTRGTPTLLVTVVPDSGTGQLVGLTGTMNIIIEGKKHSYTFDYTLAGS
;
A
#
# COMPACT_ATOMS: atom_id res chain seq x y z
N MET A 1 -36.71 20.25 -59.52
CA MET A 1 -37.06 19.55 -58.25
C MET A 1 -35.74 19.19 -57.60
N ILE A 2 -35.33 19.97 -56.58
CA ILE A 2 -34.05 19.78 -55.87
C ILE A 2 -34.39 19.18 -54.51
N SER A 3 -34.01 17.90 -54.32
CA SER A 3 -34.25 17.15 -53.11
C SER A 3 -33.13 17.49 -52.08
N ALA A 4 -33.49 18.16 -50.97
CA ALA A 4 -32.57 18.49 -49.89
C ALA A 4 -32.41 17.28 -48.96
N LEU A 5 -31.20 16.73 -48.89
CA LEU A 5 -30.81 15.65 -47.99
C LEU A 5 -30.47 16.25 -46.64
N LEU A 6 -31.34 16.09 -45.63
CA LEU A 6 -31.05 16.45 -44.23
C LEU A 6 -30.11 15.38 -43.62
N VAL A 7 -28.85 15.75 -43.39
CA VAL A 7 -27.93 14.94 -42.58
C VAL A 7 -28.16 15.29 -41.10
N ALA A 8 -28.79 14.39 -40.37
CA ALA A 8 -28.93 14.50 -38.92
C ALA A 8 -27.57 14.19 -38.24
N LEU A 9 -26.90 15.21 -37.71
CA LEU A 9 -25.69 15.09 -36.92
C LEU A 9 -26.06 14.63 -35.52
N CYS A 10 -25.93 13.33 -35.22
CA CYS A 10 -26.03 12.80 -33.85
C CYS A 10 -24.83 13.27 -33.05
N LEU A 11 -24.99 14.28 -32.21
CA LEU A 11 -24.00 14.65 -31.17
C LEU A 11 -24.01 13.57 -30.10
N VAL A 12 -23.02 12.68 -30.11
CA VAL A 12 -22.76 11.77 -28.98
C VAL A 12 -22.08 12.60 -27.90
N ALA A 13 -22.81 12.91 -26.84
CA ALA A 13 -22.24 13.57 -25.67
C ALA A 13 -21.18 12.64 -25.01
N ALA A 14 -19.94 13.12 -24.92
CA ALA A 14 -18.90 12.43 -24.16
C ALA A 14 -19.32 12.33 -22.68
N PRO A 15 -19.10 11.17 -22.02
CA PRO A 15 -19.40 11.06 -20.60
C PRO A 15 -18.58 12.08 -19.81
N ALA A 16 -19.23 12.76 -18.85
CA ALA A 16 -18.58 13.70 -17.96
C ALA A 16 -17.43 13.00 -17.22
N PRO A 17 -16.28 13.66 -16.97
CA PRO A 17 -15.19 13.08 -16.24
C PRO A 17 -15.71 12.71 -14.83
N LYS A 18 -15.57 11.43 -14.46
CA LYS A 18 -15.85 10.98 -13.08
C LYS A 18 -14.89 11.74 -12.18
N GLY A 19 -15.41 12.47 -11.19
CA GLY A 19 -14.59 13.16 -10.19
C GLY A 19 -13.56 12.20 -9.60
N SER A 20 -12.36 12.69 -9.31
CA SER A 20 -11.32 11.87 -8.66
C SER A 20 -11.89 11.30 -7.36
N PRO A 21 -11.70 10.01 -7.08
CA PRO A 21 -12.20 9.41 -5.85
C PRO A 21 -11.61 10.13 -4.63
N VAL A 22 -12.45 10.44 -3.65
CA VAL A 22 -12.02 11.09 -2.40
C VAL A 22 -11.28 10.04 -1.56
N PRO A 23 -10.07 10.32 -1.07
CA PRO A 23 -9.36 9.41 -0.19
C PRO A 23 -10.14 9.14 1.10
N THR A 24 -10.19 7.88 1.49
CA THR A 24 -10.75 7.43 2.78
C THR A 24 -9.59 7.10 3.71
N ARG A 25 -9.69 7.45 5.00
CA ARG A 25 -8.69 7.11 6.01
C ARG A 25 -9.13 5.93 6.83
N ALA A 26 -8.26 4.93 6.93
CA ALA A 26 -8.35 3.83 7.88
C ALA A 26 -7.26 3.96 8.94
N THR A 27 -7.56 3.57 10.17
CA THR A 27 -6.64 3.65 11.31
C THR A 27 -6.67 2.39 12.15
N GLY A 28 -5.59 2.11 12.86
CA GLY A 28 -5.53 0.97 13.76
C GLY A 28 -4.13 0.70 14.28
N THR A 29 -3.95 -0.52 14.77
CA THR A 29 -2.69 -1.01 15.32
C THR A 29 -2.26 -2.30 14.62
N PHE A 30 -1.02 -2.72 14.82
CA PHE A 30 -0.58 -4.04 14.39
C PHE A 30 0.53 -4.58 15.29
N GLU A 31 0.60 -5.91 15.38
CA GLU A 31 1.77 -6.63 15.86
C GLU A 31 2.58 -7.09 14.66
N VAL A 32 3.91 -7.16 14.84
CA VAL A 32 4.83 -7.65 13.82
C VAL A 32 5.85 -8.59 14.41
N LYS A 33 6.07 -9.72 13.74
CA LYS A 33 7.16 -10.65 13.98
C LYS A 33 8.10 -10.61 12.78
N LEU A 34 9.36 -10.27 13.02
CA LEU A 34 10.44 -10.33 12.04
C LEU A 34 11.32 -11.54 12.36
N THR A 35 11.53 -12.40 11.37
CA THR A 35 12.38 -13.60 11.57
C THR A 35 13.55 -13.55 10.59
N PRO A 36 14.80 -13.50 11.11
CA PRO A 36 16.00 -13.48 10.27
C PRO A 36 16.08 -14.71 9.37
N GLN A 37 16.51 -14.51 8.13
CA GLN A 37 16.69 -15.53 7.10
C GLN A 37 18.14 -15.52 6.60
N PRO A 38 18.69 -16.67 6.20
CA PRO A 38 20.00 -16.73 5.59
C PRO A 38 20.09 -15.86 4.33
N ILE A 39 21.19 -15.14 4.20
CA ILE A 39 21.53 -14.36 3.01
C ILE A 39 23.07 -14.35 2.85
N ALA A 40 23.54 -14.33 1.62
CA ALA A 40 24.96 -14.15 1.32
C ALA A 40 25.34 -12.66 1.28
N GLY A 41 26.48 -12.30 1.84
CA GLY A 41 27.05 -10.95 1.85
C GLY A 41 27.05 -10.31 3.24
N GLU A 42 28.05 -9.49 3.51
CA GLU A 42 28.31 -8.92 4.84
C GLU A 42 27.41 -7.72 5.18
N MET A 43 26.94 -6.98 4.19
CA MET A 43 26.15 -5.76 4.39
C MET A 43 24.63 -6.01 4.35
N LEU A 44 24.20 -7.16 3.86
CA LEU A 44 22.79 -7.45 3.63
C LEU A 44 22.19 -8.26 4.77
N SER A 45 20.93 -8.01 5.06
CA SER A 45 20.12 -8.86 5.91
C SER A 45 18.76 -9.10 5.27
N ARG A 46 18.19 -10.28 5.52
CA ARG A 46 16.88 -10.68 5.04
C ARG A 46 16.03 -11.12 6.22
N MET A 47 14.76 -10.72 6.24
CA MET A 47 13.79 -11.13 7.25
C MET A 47 12.47 -11.48 6.61
N THR A 48 11.80 -12.51 7.13
CA THR A 48 10.37 -12.67 6.88
C THR A 48 9.57 -11.74 7.78
N ILE A 49 8.46 -11.25 7.26
CA ILE A 49 7.49 -10.40 7.95
C ILE A 49 6.23 -11.21 8.18
N ASP A 50 5.73 -11.19 9.41
CA ASP A 50 4.41 -11.72 9.77
C ASP A 50 3.71 -10.66 10.64
N LYS A 51 2.57 -10.13 10.17
CA LYS A 51 1.82 -9.09 10.87
C LYS A 51 0.38 -9.51 11.10
N GLN A 52 -0.15 -9.00 12.21
CA GLN A 52 -1.57 -8.99 12.51
C GLN A 52 -2.04 -7.54 12.65
N PHE A 53 -2.93 -7.10 11.76
CA PHE A 53 -3.55 -5.77 11.79
C PHE A 53 -4.88 -5.82 12.53
N HIS A 54 -5.19 -4.73 13.26
CA HIS A 54 -6.44 -4.52 14.00
C HIS A 54 -6.97 -3.11 13.77
N GLY A 55 -8.29 -2.96 13.80
CA GLY A 55 -8.99 -1.69 13.60
C GLY A 55 -9.75 -1.63 12.29
N ASP A 56 -9.66 -0.54 11.56
CA ASP A 56 -10.34 -0.39 10.25
C ASP A 56 -9.81 -1.38 9.19
N LEU A 57 -8.60 -1.90 9.38
CA LEU A 57 -8.03 -3.03 8.65
C LEU A 57 -7.88 -4.21 9.64
N GLU A 58 -8.75 -5.20 9.55
CA GLU A 58 -8.65 -6.49 10.24
C GLU A 58 -8.05 -7.51 9.28
N ALA A 59 -6.74 -7.79 9.42
CA ALA A 59 -6.01 -8.55 8.41
C ALA A 59 -4.73 -9.18 8.96
N THR A 60 -4.25 -10.19 8.24
CA THR A 60 -2.88 -10.69 8.39
C THR A 60 -2.03 -10.27 7.19
N SER A 61 -0.73 -10.19 7.35
CA SER A 61 0.19 -10.11 6.21
C SER A 61 1.41 -10.98 6.38
N LEU A 62 1.88 -11.50 5.25
CA LEU A 62 3.15 -12.21 5.14
C LEU A 62 4.00 -11.52 4.08
N GLY A 63 5.30 -11.37 4.36
CA GLY A 63 6.19 -10.66 3.45
C GLY A 63 7.66 -10.95 3.69
N GLU A 64 8.47 -10.28 2.88
CA GLU A 64 9.91 -10.36 2.90
C GLU A 64 10.52 -8.95 2.94
N MET A 65 11.53 -8.79 3.77
CA MET A 65 12.32 -7.56 3.90
C MET A 65 13.77 -7.85 3.56
N LEU A 66 14.35 -7.00 2.75
CA LEU A 66 15.78 -6.97 2.46
C LEU A 66 16.34 -5.62 2.92
N ALA A 67 17.35 -5.66 3.75
CA ALA A 67 17.98 -4.47 4.31
C ALA A 67 19.48 -4.46 4.08
N ALA A 68 20.06 -3.27 4.05
CA ALA A 68 21.48 -3.03 4.01
C ALA A 68 21.89 -2.13 5.17
N GLY A 69 22.85 -2.60 5.99
CA GLY A 69 23.55 -1.78 6.96
C GLY A 69 24.76 -1.08 6.35
N THR A 70 25.29 -0.07 7.02
CA THR A 70 26.53 0.60 6.62
C THR A 70 27.48 0.71 7.80
N THR A 71 28.74 1.08 7.57
CA THR A 71 29.71 1.36 8.63
C THR A 71 29.43 2.68 9.36
N THR A 72 28.57 3.53 8.81
CA THR A 72 28.15 4.77 9.45
C THR A 72 27.01 4.49 10.43
N GLN A 73 27.24 4.74 11.70
CA GLN A 73 26.24 4.54 12.75
C GLN A 73 24.94 5.29 12.42
N GLY A 74 23.80 4.59 12.55
CA GLY A 74 22.48 5.14 12.30
C GLY A 74 22.16 5.32 10.80
N SER A 75 22.95 4.71 9.89
CA SER A 75 22.65 4.73 8.47
C SER A 75 22.38 3.32 7.94
N ALA A 76 21.21 3.14 7.32
CA ALA A 76 20.73 1.88 6.76
C ALA A 76 19.64 2.12 5.71
N GLY A 77 19.33 1.12 4.93
CA GLY A 77 18.18 1.14 4.02
C GLY A 77 17.49 -0.21 3.97
N TYR A 78 16.19 -0.23 3.66
CA TYR A 78 15.46 -1.47 3.44
C TYR A 78 14.35 -1.31 2.39
N VAL A 79 14.01 -2.42 1.80
CA VAL A 79 12.80 -2.58 0.99
C VAL A 79 12.04 -3.80 1.49
N ALA A 80 10.70 -3.77 1.36
CA ALA A 80 9.88 -4.93 1.68
C ALA A 80 8.66 -5.00 0.78
N ILE A 81 8.19 -6.23 0.57
CA ILE A 81 6.87 -6.51 -0.03
C ILE A 81 6.15 -7.44 0.93
N GLU A 82 4.90 -7.10 1.26
CA GLU A 82 4.02 -7.95 2.04
C GLU A 82 2.66 -8.08 1.39
N ARG A 83 2.10 -9.29 1.43
CA ARG A 83 0.73 -9.55 0.98
C ARG A 83 -0.19 -9.50 2.18
N VAL A 84 -1.15 -8.60 2.14
CA VAL A 84 -2.20 -8.43 3.13
C VAL A 84 -3.43 -9.22 2.72
N THR A 85 -4.04 -9.92 3.68
CA THR A 85 -5.26 -10.70 3.49
C THR A 85 -6.23 -10.40 4.63
N GLY A 86 -7.40 -9.90 4.32
CA GLY A 86 -8.40 -9.57 5.36
C GLY A 86 -9.48 -8.62 4.89
N THR A 87 -9.92 -7.77 5.81
CA THR A 87 -11.07 -6.87 5.61
C THR A 87 -10.68 -5.42 5.91
N LEU A 88 -10.86 -4.54 4.95
CA LEU A 88 -10.64 -3.09 5.06
C LEU A 88 -12.00 -2.38 5.05
N ASN A 89 -12.39 -1.77 6.18
CA ASN A 89 -13.69 -1.10 6.33
C ASN A 89 -14.87 -1.95 5.80
N GLY A 90 -14.92 -3.25 6.20
CA GLY A 90 -15.97 -4.18 5.83
C GLY A 90 -15.82 -4.82 4.43
N ARG A 91 -14.78 -4.50 3.66
CA ARG A 91 -14.51 -5.05 2.31
C ARG A 91 -13.41 -6.08 2.37
N THR A 92 -13.71 -7.30 1.96
CA THR A 92 -12.79 -8.45 2.04
C THR A 92 -12.02 -8.66 0.74
N GLY A 93 -10.73 -8.94 0.88
CA GLY A 93 -9.86 -9.23 -0.25
C GLY A 93 -8.39 -9.33 0.17
N THR A 94 -7.52 -9.23 -0.81
CA THR A 94 -6.07 -9.18 -0.61
C THR A 94 -5.48 -8.02 -1.40
N PHE A 95 -4.32 -7.52 -0.96
CA PHE A 95 -3.51 -6.55 -1.70
C PHE A 95 -2.05 -6.67 -1.26
N ALA A 96 -1.15 -6.01 -1.97
CA ALA A 96 0.25 -5.96 -1.58
C ALA A 96 0.65 -4.55 -1.16
N LEU A 97 1.50 -4.46 -0.12
CA LEU A 97 2.18 -3.24 0.29
C LEU A 97 3.65 -3.32 -0.06
N GLN A 98 4.18 -2.24 -0.60
CA GLN A 98 5.59 -2.03 -0.87
C GLN A 98 6.15 -1.00 0.09
N HIS A 99 7.27 -1.33 0.75
CA HIS A 99 7.99 -0.46 1.65
C HIS A 99 9.32 -0.03 1.04
N SER A 100 9.68 1.22 1.22
CA SER A 100 11.00 1.75 0.97
C SER A 100 11.38 2.67 2.12
N GLY A 101 12.39 2.29 2.88
CA GLY A 101 12.82 3.02 4.05
C GLY A 101 14.32 3.26 4.07
N THR A 102 14.72 4.42 4.57
CA THR A 102 16.11 4.74 4.87
C THR A 102 16.26 5.31 6.28
N LEU A 103 17.41 5.12 6.85
CA LEU A 103 17.87 5.80 8.06
C LEU A 103 19.17 6.52 7.71
N THR A 104 19.19 7.85 7.81
CA THR A 104 20.36 8.66 7.51
C THR A 104 20.85 9.33 8.78
N ARG A 105 21.91 8.76 9.39
CA ARG A 105 22.48 9.24 10.68
C ARG A 105 21.40 9.45 11.76
N GLY A 106 20.49 8.48 11.87
CA GLY A 106 19.39 8.51 12.85
C GLY A 106 18.09 9.17 12.35
N THR A 107 18.08 9.82 11.19
CA THR A 107 16.87 10.43 10.61
C THR A 107 16.16 9.43 9.70
N PRO A 108 14.94 8.96 10.04
CA PRO A 108 14.20 7.99 9.25
C PRO A 108 13.42 8.65 8.11
N THR A 109 13.32 7.94 7.00
CA THR A 109 12.29 8.14 5.97
C THR A 109 11.65 6.81 5.65
N LEU A 110 10.34 6.80 5.45
CA LEU A 110 9.58 5.60 5.12
C LEU A 110 8.45 5.94 4.17
N LEU A 111 8.36 5.20 3.09
CA LEU A 111 7.23 5.20 2.17
C LEU A 111 6.64 3.79 2.11
N VAL A 112 5.34 3.69 2.38
CA VAL A 112 4.58 2.44 2.24
C VAL A 112 3.40 2.70 1.32
N THR A 113 3.35 2.00 0.19
CA THR A 113 2.30 2.19 -0.82
C THR A 113 1.66 0.86 -1.21
N VAL A 114 0.41 0.91 -1.63
CA VAL A 114 -0.23 -0.23 -2.29
C VAL A 114 0.43 -0.46 -3.65
N VAL A 115 0.81 -1.70 -3.92
CA VAL A 115 1.32 -2.08 -5.25
C VAL A 115 0.18 -1.95 -6.26
N PRO A 116 0.37 -1.23 -7.38
CA PRO A 116 -0.68 -1.06 -8.39
C PRO A 116 -1.29 -2.40 -8.81
N ASP A 117 -2.61 -2.43 -8.94
CA ASP A 117 -3.41 -3.57 -9.42
C ASP A 117 -3.27 -4.86 -8.58
N SER A 118 -2.73 -4.78 -7.37
CA SER A 118 -2.57 -5.93 -6.46
C SER A 118 -3.84 -6.30 -5.70
N GLY A 119 -4.86 -5.44 -5.72
CA GLY A 119 -6.13 -5.66 -5.03
C GLY A 119 -6.94 -6.81 -5.62
N THR A 120 -7.54 -7.65 -4.76
CA THR A 120 -8.43 -8.74 -5.16
C THR A 120 -9.76 -8.68 -4.41
N GLY A 121 -10.75 -9.46 -4.86
CA GLY A 121 -12.06 -9.51 -4.21
C GLY A 121 -12.72 -8.14 -4.22
N GLN A 122 -13.20 -7.68 -3.07
CA GLN A 122 -13.81 -6.34 -2.92
C GLN A 122 -12.77 -5.21 -2.84
N LEU A 123 -11.48 -5.52 -2.92
CA LEU A 123 -10.37 -4.56 -2.90
C LEU A 123 -9.73 -4.36 -4.29
N VAL A 124 -10.36 -4.84 -5.36
CA VAL A 124 -9.93 -4.55 -6.75
C VAL A 124 -9.92 -3.04 -6.98
N GLY A 125 -8.80 -2.52 -7.53
CA GLY A 125 -8.62 -1.08 -7.78
C GLY A 125 -8.20 -0.27 -6.54
N LEU A 126 -7.84 -0.95 -5.42
CA LEU A 126 -7.30 -0.29 -4.25
C LEU A 126 -5.97 0.41 -4.58
N THR A 127 -5.87 1.67 -4.18
CA THR A 127 -4.61 2.44 -4.17
C THR A 127 -4.48 3.17 -2.84
N GLY A 128 -3.27 3.51 -2.43
CA GLY A 128 -3.12 4.26 -1.18
C GLY A 128 -1.71 4.25 -0.62
N THR A 129 -1.56 5.00 0.48
CA THR A 129 -0.31 5.17 1.22
C THR A 129 -0.57 4.94 2.70
N MET A 130 0.25 4.13 3.34
CA MET A 130 0.16 3.85 4.77
C MET A 130 1.32 4.52 5.51
N ASN A 131 1.00 5.27 6.56
CA ASN A 131 1.98 5.76 7.52
C ASN A 131 2.04 4.79 8.70
N ILE A 132 3.25 4.43 9.12
CA ILE A 132 3.51 3.60 10.29
C ILE A 132 4.05 4.50 11.40
N ILE A 133 3.47 4.38 12.57
CA ILE A 133 3.82 5.15 13.76
C ILE A 133 4.28 4.16 14.82
N ILE A 134 5.48 4.37 15.38
CA ILE A 134 6.07 3.50 16.41
C ILE A 134 6.29 4.34 17.67
N GLU A 135 5.56 4.01 18.72
CA GLU A 135 5.66 4.66 20.03
C GLU A 135 6.00 3.61 21.09
N GLY A 136 7.28 3.57 21.46
CA GLY A 136 7.79 2.51 22.34
C GLY A 136 7.68 1.14 21.67
N LYS A 137 6.83 0.27 22.22
CA LYS A 137 6.56 -1.07 21.67
C LYS A 137 5.25 -1.15 20.87
N LYS A 138 4.51 -0.05 20.80
CA LYS A 138 3.22 0.00 20.11
C LYS A 138 3.44 0.43 18.67
N HIS A 139 2.87 -0.34 17.73
CA HIS A 139 2.79 0.00 16.32
C HIS A 139 1.37 0.38 15.97
N SER A 140 1.21 1.51 15.31
CA SER A 140 -0.07 1.96 14.75
C SER A 140 0.11 2.41 13.31
N TYR A 141 -1.02 2.53 12.58
CA TYR A 141 -1.01 2.98 11.21
C TYR A 141 -2.12 4.00 10.97
N THR A 142 -1.89 4.85 9.96
CA THR A 142 -2.92 5.56 9.21
C THR A 142 -2.78 5.18 7.75
N PHE A 143 -3.88 4.78 7.12
CA PHE A 143 -3.90 4.33 5.74
C PHE A 143 -4.88 5.19 4.94
N ASP A 144 -4.34 6.09 4.12
CA ASP A 144 -5.10 6.90 3.18
C ASP A 144 -5.21 6.15 1.87
N TYR A 145 -6.43 5.74 1.50
CA TYR A 145 -6.67 4.91 0.34
C TYR A 145 -7.83 5.40 -0.50
N THR A 146 -7.84 5.01 -1.77
CA THR A 146 -9.01 5.10 -2.64
C THR A 146 -9.35 3.72 -3.19
N LEU A 147 -10.64 3.51 -3.44
CA LEU A 147 -11.13 2.27 -4.03
C LEU A 147 -12.07 2.63 -5.18
N ALA A 148 -11.82 2.12 -6.36
CA ALA A 148 -12.63 2.37 -7.53
C ALA A 148 -14.07 1.87 -7.28
N GLY A 149 -15.06 2.77 -7.43
CA GLY A 149 -16.48 2.41 -7.29
C GLY A 149 -17.07 2.52 -5.89
N SER A 150 -16.40 3.24 -4.98
CA SER A 150 -17.02 3.69 -3.71
C SER A 150 -17.62 5.07 -3.82
#